data_41ece74fa889c61e810e776570352820
#
_entry.id   41ece74fa889c61e810e776570352820
#
_cell.length_a   1.000
_cell.length_b   1.000
_cell.length_c   1.000
_cell.angle_alpha   90.00
_cell.angle_beta   90.00
_cell.angle_gamma   90.00
#
_symmetry.space_group_name_H-M   'P 1'
#
loop_
_entity.id
_entity.type
_entity.pdbx_description
1 polymer ?
#
loop_
_entity_poly.entity_id
_entity_poly.type
_entity_poly.pdbx_seq_one_letter_code
_entity_poly.pdbx_strand_id
1 'polypeptide(L)'
;LLKSVLAVALLVFATSLAFAQGVSTSSMTGRVVDSKGETLPGANVVATHMPSGTRYGAVTNIEGRYTIPGMRVGGPYNVTVSFIGYESQTVEGIFLSLGIAANVNVTMRDTGEELAEVVITGEKNSVFSSDRTGATTAIDNQTINKLPTISRRIGDFTRLTPQASGSSFAGQDNRLNNITVDGSYFNNSFGLGGQPGDRTGVSPISLDAIDQISVNIAPYDVRQGGFTGAGINAIT
;
A
#
# COMPACT_ATOMS: atom_id res chain seq x y z
N LEU A 1 25.21 10.57 40.87
CA LEU A 1 25.35 11.51 39.76
C LEU A 1 25.81 10.82 38.47
N LEU A 2 26.94 10.07 38.50
CA LEU A 2 27.47 9.35 37.32
C LEU A 2 26.50 8.28 36.80
N LYS A 3 25.87 7.51 37.67
CA LYS A 3 24.86 6.49 37.29
C LYS A 3 23.62 7.11 36.69
N SER A 4 23.20 8.28 37.16
CA SER A 4 22.04 9.01 36.62
C SER A 4 22.35 9.61 35.23
N VAL A 5 23.56 10.14 35.03
CA VAL A 5 24.01 10.67 33.74
C VAL A 5 24.12 9.54 32.73
N LEU A 6 24.64 8.37 33.11
CA LEU A 6 24.73 7.20 32.23
C LEU A 6 23.34 6.67 31.83
N ALA A 7 22.39 6.66 32.79
CA ALA A 7 21.02 6.23 32.48
C ALA A 7 20.31 7.18 31.53
N VAL A 8 20.47 8.50 31.67
CA VAL A 8 19.92 9.50 30.73
C VAL A 8 20.58 9.40 29.39
N ALA A 9 21.90 9.22 29.29
CA ALA A 9 22.60 9.02 28.03
C ALA A 9 22.13 7.76 27.30
N LEU A 10 21.89 6.65 28.02
CA LEU A 10 21.36 5.41 27.47
C LEU A 10 19.94 5.60 26.94
N LEU A 11 19.11 6.36 27.64
CA LEU A 11 17.72 6.66 27.25
C LEU A 11 17.66 7.53 26.00
N VAL A 12 18.53 8.52 25.87
CA VAL A 12 18.67 9.38 24.68
C VAL A 12 19.20 8.57 23.50
N PHE A 13 20.12 7.63 23.71
CA PHE A 13 20.64 6.76 22.65
C PHE A 13 19.59 5.75 22.15
N ALA A 14 18.69 5.29 23.02
CA ALA A 14 17.62 4.37 22.64
C ALA A 14 16.56 5.01 21.74
N THR A 15 16.33 6.32 21.83
CA THR A 15 15.36 7.03 20.99
C THR A 15 15.84 7.24 19.54
N SER A 16 17.15 7.19 19.28
CA SER A 16 17.70 7.35 17.93
C SER A 16 17.54 6.10 17.04
N LEU A 17 17.10 4.97 17.59
CA LEU A 17 16.86 3.73 16.84
C LEU A 17 15.43 3.63 16.26
N ALA A 18 14.56 4.61 16.52
CA ALA A 18 13.23 4.68 15.94
C ALA A 18 13.29 5.22 14.50
N PHE A 19 13.94 4.48 13.61
CA PHE A 19 13.85 4.75 12.18
C PHE A 19 12.42 4.47 11.70
N ALA A 20 11.85 5.40 10.97
CA ALA A 20 10.57 5.19 10.28
C ALA A 20 10.76 4.04 9.28
N GLN A 21 10.16 2.89 9.57
CA GLN A 21 10.14 1.77 8.63
C GLN A 21 9.28 2.16 7.43
N GLY A 22 9.74 1.85 6.22
CA GLY A 22 8.96 2.07 5.00
C GLY A 22 7.61 1.34 5.07
N VAL A 23 6.61 1.90 4.40
CA VAL A 23 5.28 1.26 4.32
C VAL A 23 5.39 0.00 3.47
N SER A 24 5.18 -1.16 4.07
CA SER A 24 5.20 -2.48 3.40
C SER A 24 3.81 -3.11 3.30
N THR A 25 2.78 -2.44 3.81
CA THR A 25 1.42 -2.95 3.86
C THR A 25 0.43 -1.97 3.28
N SER A 26 -0.76 -2.48 2.99
CA SER A 26 -1.93 -1.71 2.61
C SER A 26 -2.98 -1.78 3.72
N SER A 27 -4.10 -1.11 3.51
CA SER A 27 -5.28 -1.19 4.36
C SER A 27 -6.54 -1.19 3.52
N MET A 28 -7.64 -1.64 4.11
CA MET A 28 -8.95 -1.57 3.50
C MET A 28 -9.89 -0.84 4.44
N THR A 29 -10.67 0.08 3.91
CA THR A 29 -11.69 0.83 4.64
C THR A 29 -13.00 0.75 3.87
N GLY A 30 -14.10 1.03 4.53
CA GLY A 30 -15.38 1.10 3.86
C GLY A 30 -16.54 1.29 4.82
N ARG A 31 -17.72 1.31 4.24
CA ARG A 31 -18.98 1.44 4.97
C ARG A 31 -19.94 0.33 4.56
N VAL A 32 -20.62 -0.22 5.54
CA VAL A 32 -21.68 -1.22 5.33
C VAL A 32 -23.01 -0.57 5.66
N VAL A 33 -23.92 -0.64 4.70
CA VAL A 33 -25.28 -0.09 4.81
C VAL A 33 -26.31 -1.14 4.35
N ASP A 34 -27.55 -0.96 4.71
CA ASP A 34 -28.65 -1.74 4.15
C ASP A 34 -29.18 -1.14 2.83
N SER A 35 -30.21 -1.78 2.23
CA SER A 35 -30.86 -1.32 0.99
C SER A 35 -31.55 0.05 1.13
N LYS A 36 -31.82 0.52 2.36
CA LYS A 36 -32.42 1.82 2.67
C LYS A 36 -31.35 2.91 2.96
N GLY A 37 -30.08 2.53 3.02
CA GLY A 37 -28.97 3.42 3.34
C GLY A 37 -28.72 3.56 4.86
N GLU A 38 -29.38 2.75 5.70
CA GLU A 38 -29.12 2.72 7.13
C GLU A 38 -27.80 2.01 7.42
N THR A 39 -27.07 2.49 8.41
CA THR A 39 -25.79 1.90 8.79
C THR A 39 -25.97 0.61 9.55
N LEU A 40 -25.13 -0.39 9.29
CA LEU A 40 -25.15 -1.67 9.96
C LEU A 40 -23.96 -1.80 10.93
N PRO A 41 -24.14 -1.41 12.21
CA PRO A 41 -23.10 -1.58 13.22
C PRO A 41 -23.01 -3.05 13.65
N GLY A 42 -21.78 -3.54 13.82
CA GLY A 42 -21.53 -4.92 14.22
C GLY A 42 -21.51 -5.92 13.05
N ALA A 43 -21.57 -5.46 11.80
CA ALA A 43 -21.40 -6.34 10.65
C ALA A 43 -19.96 -6.86 10.61
N ASN A 44 -19.81 -8.16 10.34
CA ASN A 44 -18.51 -8.80 10.24
C ASN A 44 -18.01 -8.73 8.79
N VAL A 45 -16.81 -8.17 8.62
CA VAL A 45 -16.14 -8.01 7.31
C VAL A 45 -14.90 -8.90 7.29
N VAL A 46 -14.82 -9.82 6.35
CA VAL A 46 -13.70 -10.74 6.17
C VAL A 46 -13.14 -10.58 4.77
N ALA A 47 -11.89 -10.14 4.67
CA ALA A 47 -11.16 -10.05 3.42
C ALA A 47 -10.20 -11.24 3.29
N THR A 48 -10.34 -12.04 2.24
CA THR A 48 -9.49 -13.20 1.97
C THR A 48 -8.58 -12.91 0.78
N HIS A 49 -7.27 -13.00 0.99
CA HIS A 49 -6.28 -12.90 -0.09
C HIS A 49 -6.24 -14.23 -0.84
N MET A 50 -6.75 -14.24 -2.07
CA MET A 50 -6.94 -15.49 -2.83
C MET A 50 -5.64 -16.26 -3.09
N PRO A 51 -4.51 -15.61 -3.45
CA PRO A 51 -3.27 -16.32 -3.72
C PRO A 51 -2.65 -17.03 -2.51
N SER A 52 -2.75 -16.42 -1.30
CA SER A 52 -2.15 -16.99 -0.07
C SER A 52 -3.16 -17.63 0.88
N GLY A 53 -4.47 -17.45 0.66
CA GLY A 53 -5.52 -17.88 1.58
C GLY A 53 -5.56 -17.12 2.92
N THR A 54 -4.75 -16.07 3.09
CA THR A 54 -4.71 -15.28 4.32
C THR A 54 -6.00 -14.50 4.50
N ARG A 55 -6.56 -14.54 5.70
CA ARG A 55 -7.80 -13.84 6.06
C ARG A 55 -7.51 -12.69 7.00
N TYR A 56 -8.15 -11.57 6.72
CA TYR A 56 -8.15 -10.36 7.54
C TYR A 56 -9.60 -10.04 7.91
N GLY A 57 -9.83 -9.55 9.13
CA GLY A 57 -11.20 -9.28 9.59
C GLY A 57 -11.31 -7.98 10.35
N ALA A 58 -12.49 -7.37 10.26
CA ALA A 58 -12.90 -6.24 11.09
C ALA A 58 -14.41 -6.29 11.32
N VAL A 59 -14.86 -5.53 12.30
CA VAL A 59 -16.28 -5.35 12.61
C VAL A 59 -16.62 -3.88 12.40
N THR A 60 -17.81 -3.59 11.85
CA THR A 60 -18.26 -2.22 11.63
C THR A 60 -18.60 -1.52 12.95
N ASN A 61 -18.24 -0.23 13.03
CA ASN A 61 -18.58 0.64 14.15
C ASN A 61 -20.05 1.12 14.08
N ILE A 62 -20.45 2.00 15.01
CA ILE A 62 -21.82 2.57 15.08
C ILE A 62 -22.23 3.37 13.82
N GLU A 63 -21.26 3.84 13.05
CA GLU A 63 -21.47 4.54 11.78
C GLU A 63 -21.46 3.59 10.57
N GLY A 64 -21.39 2.27 10.80
CA GLY A 64 -21.27 1.25 9.76
C GLY A 64 -19.90 1.24 9.08
N ARG A 65 -18.90 1.94 9.60
CA ARG A 65 -17.54 2.00 9.03
C ARG A 65 -16.66 0.90 9.57
N TYR A 66 -15.78 0.39 8.72
CA TYR A 66 -14.75 -0.57 9.11
C TYR A 66 -13.38 -0.16 8.58
N THR A 67 -12.32 -0.64 9.22
CA THR A 67 -10.94 -0.50 8.78
C THR A 67 -10.18 -1.78 9.08
N ILE A 68 -9.52 -2.33 8.07
CA ILE A 68 -8.62 -3.49 8.18
C ILE A 68 -7.22 -3.00 7.86
N PRO A 69 -6.36 -2.79 8.87
CA PRO A 69 -4.97 -2.37 8.66
C PRO A 69 -4.05 -3.56 8.39
N GLY A 70 -2.84 -3.28 7.91
CA GLY A 70 -1.75 -4.26 7.83
C GLY A 70 -1.98 -5.38 6.82
N MET A 71 -2.75 -5.13 5.77
CA MET A 71 -3.02 -6.12 4.72
C MET A 71 -1.85 -6.23 3.75
N ARG A 72 -1.64 -7.44 3.22
CA ARG A 72 -0.67 -7.68 2.16
C ARG A 72 -1.06 -6.92 0.90
N VAL A 73 -0.08 -6.37 0.21
CA VAL A 73 -0.25 -5.67 -1.07
C VAL A 73 -0.55 -6.70 -2.19
N GLY A 74 -1.18 -6.25 -3.25
CA GLY A 74 -1.58 -7.10 -4.37
C GLY A 74 -3.00 -7.63 -4.24
N GLY A 75 -3.24 -8.84 -4.67
CA GLY A 75 -4.56 -9.47 -4.70
C GLY A 75 -4.63 -10.55 -5.77
N PRO A 76 -5.78 -10.99 -6.20
CA PRO A 76 -7.11 -10.49 -5.81
C PRO A 76 -7.54 -10.85 -4.39
N TYR A 77 -8.33 -9.96 -3.79
CA TYR A 77 -9.03 -10.21 -2.53
C TYR A 77 -10.50 -10.42 -2.77
N ASN A 78 -11.11 -11.32 -2.00
CA ASN A 78 -12.55 -11.46 -1.87
C ASN A 78 -12.98 -10.96 -0.49
N VAL A 79 -13.87 -9.99 -0.47
CA VAL A 79 -14.39 -9.38 0.78
C VAL A 79 -15.80 -9.86 1.00
N THR A 80 -15.99 -10.63 2.06
CA THR A 80 -17.31 -11.14 2.46
C THR A 80 -17.80 -10.37 3.67
N VAL A 81 -19.00 -9.81 3.57
CA VAL A 81 -19.65 -9.10 4.66
C VAL A 81 -20.86 -9.92 5.10
N SER A 82 -21.00 -10.14 6.41
CA SER A 82 -22.10 -10.87 7.01
C SER A 82 -22.69 -10.12 8.20
N PHE A 83 -24.00 -10.11 8.31
CA PHE A 83 -24.73 -9.52 9.43
C PHE A 83 -26.01 -10.33 9.71
N ILE A 84 -26.44 -10.37 10.97
CA ILE A 84 -27.64 -11.16 11.37
C ILE A 84 -28.88 -10.57 10.74
N GLY A 85 -29.65 -11.37 10.03
CA GLY A 85 -30.88 -10.96 9.35
C GLY A 85 -30.66 -10.44 7.93
N TYR A 86 -29.41 -10.44 7.44
CA TYR A 86 -29.08 -10.03 6.09
C TYR A 86 -28.36 -11.13 5.31
N GLU A 87 -28.51 -11.11 4.01
CA GLU A 87 -27.81 -12.00 3.11
C GLU A 87 -26.33 -11.62 3.05
N SER A 88 -25.43 -12.62 3.14
CA SER A 88 -23.98 -12.37 3.02
C SER A 88 -23.65 -11.87 1.62
N GLN A 89 -22.95 -10.74 1.55
CA GLN A 89 -22.51 -10.15 0.30
C GLN A 89 -20.99 -10.36 0.12
N THR A 90 -20.56 -10.73 -1.09
CA THR A 90 -19.15 -10.89 -1.43
C THR A 90 -18.78 -9.95 -2.58
N VAL A 91 -17.73 -9.18 -2.37
CA VAL A 91 -17.10 -8.33 -3.39
C VAL A 91 -15.79 -8.99 -3.80
N GLU A 92 -15.64 -9.31 -5.07
CA GLU A 92 -14.49 -10.04 -5.59
C GLU A 92 -13.54 -9.16 -6.39
N GLY A 93 -12.29 -9.63 -6.56
CA GLY A 93 -11.34 -9.01 -7.48
C GLY A 93 -10.73 -7.71 -7.00
N ILE A 94 -10.69 -7.46 -5.69
CA ILE A 94 -10.10 -6.25 -5.12
C ILE A 94 -8.58 -6.38 -5.08
N PHE A 95 -7.88 -5.37 -5.59
CA PHE A 95 -6.42 -5.26 -5.53
C PHE A 95 -6.01 -4.14 -4.59
N LEU A 96 -5.08 -4.43 -3.70
CA LEU A 96 -4.55 -3.48 -2.73
C LEU A 96 -3.23 -2.90 -3.21
N SER A 97 -3.15 -1.58 -3.24
CA SER A 97 -1.93 -0.85 -3.57
C SER A 97 -1.18 -0.44 -2.30
N LEU A 98 0.15 -0.41 -2.41
CA LEU A 98 1.04 -0.08 -1.30
C LEU A 98 0.78 1.31 -0.74
N GLY A 99 0.58 1.38 0.59
CA GLY A 99 0.39 2.64 1.30
C GLY A 99 -0.92 3.38 1.01
N ILE A 100 -1.81 2.79 0.20
CA ILE A 100 -3.12 3.35 -0.13
C ILE A 100 -4.21 2.49 0.52
N ALA A 101 -5.15 3.13 1.21
CA ALA A 101 -6.32 2.44 1.72
C ALA A 101 -7.32 2.20 0.57
N ALA A 102 -7.67 0.94 0.32
CA ALA A 102 -8.76 0.63 -0.61
C ALA A 102 -10.10 0.89 0.06
N ASN A 103 -11.00 1.59 -0.63
CA ASN A 103 -12.34 1.88 -0.13
C ASN A 103 -13.35 0.89 -0.74
N VAL A 104 -13.96 0.06 0.11
CA VAL A 104 -14.91 -0.98 -0.30
C VAL A 104 -16.20 -0.80 0.48
N ASN A 105 -17.17 -0.15 -0.14
CA ASN A 105 -18.50 0.04 0.44
C ASN A 105 -19.41 -1.10 0.02
N VAL A 106 -20.19 -1.63 0.96
CA VAL A 106 -21.07 -2.77 0.73
C VAL A 106 -22.48 -2.44 1.16
N THR A 107 -23.44 -2.71 0.26
CA THR A 107 -24.88 -2.61 0.58
C THR A 107 -25.41 -4.02 0.78
N MET A 108 -25.92 -4.29 1.99
CA MET A 108 -26.49 -5.58 2.36
C MET A 108 -27.99 -5.61 2.07
N ARG A 109 -28.48 -6.80 1.74
CA ARG A 109 -29.89 -7.05 1.47
C ARG A 109 -30.53 -7.84 2.63
N ASP A 110 -31.73 -7.48 2.97
CA ASP A 110 -32.54 -8.22 3.95
C ASP A 110 -32.86 -9.61 3.40
N THR A 111 -32.82 -10.66 4.23
CA THR A 111 -33.13 -12.05 3.86
C THR A 111 -34.55 -12.26 3.35
N GLY A 112 -35.39 -11.23 3.37
CA GLY A 112 -36.79 -11.26 2.87
C GLY A 112 -36.97 -10.84 1.41
N GLU A 113 -35.95 -10.33 0.72
CA GLU A 113 -36.06 -9.92 -0.70
C GLU A 113 -35.28 -10.89 -1.60
N GLU A 114 -36.03 -11.77 -2.26
CA GLU A 114 -35.52 -12.69 -3.28
C GLU A 114 -35.23 -11.92 -4.58
N LEU A 115 -33.98 -11.51 -4.82
CA LEU A 115 -33.52 -11.03 -6.13
C LEU A 115 -32.05 -11.40 -6.38
N ALA A 116 -31.77 -11.68 -7.65
CA ALA A 116 -30.56 -12.19 -8.25
C ALA A 116 -29.21 -11.74 -7.61
N GLU A 117 -28.29 -12.70 -7.52
CA GLU A 117 -26.87 -12.52 -7.18
C GLU A 117 -26.25 -11.38 -8.00
N VAL A 118 -25.97 -10.26 -7.34
CA VAL A 118 -25.19 -9.17 -7.94
C VAL A 118 -23.74 -9.36 -7.50
N VAL A 119 -22.94 -9.93 -8.37
CA VAL A 119 -21.47 -9.89 -8.26
C VAL A 119 -21.03 -8.46 -8.51
N ILE A 120 -20.71 -7.74 -7.45
CA ILE A 120 -20.11 -6.42 -7.56
C ILE A 120 -18.63 -6.63 -7.84
N THR A 121 -18.21 -6.50 -9.09
CA THR A 121 -16.78 -6.44 -9.44
C THR A 121 -16.22 -5.11 -8.92
N GLY A 122 -15.22 -5.18 -8.04
CA GLY A 122 -14.51 -3.98 -7.57
C GLY A 122 -13.92 -3.20 -8.74
N GLU A 123 -14.16 -1.89 -8.79
CA GLU A 123 -13.55 -1.05 -9.82
C GLU A 123 -12.03 -1.13 -9.74
N LYS A 124 -11.43 -1.51 -10.85
CA LYS A 124 -10.00 -1.54 -11.06
C LYS A 124 -9.45 -0.14 -10.80
N ASN A 125 -8.47 -0.01 -9.92
CA ASN A 125 -7.82 1.25 -9.52
C ASN A 125 -7.75 2.28 -10.67
N SER A 126 -8.69 3.20 -10.68
CA SER A 126 -8.68 4.33 -11.61
C SER A 126 -7.57 5.30 -11.19
N VAL A 127 -6.86 5.85 -12.17
CA VAL A 127 -5.86 6.91 -11.95
C VAL A 127 -6.45 8.12 -11.21
N PHE A 128 -7.77 8.26 -11.23
CA PHE A 128 -8.57 9.34 -10.62
C PHE A 128 -9.37 8.90 -9.38
N SER A 129 -8.93 7.83 -8.68
CA SER A 129 -9.57 7.42 -7.44
C SER A 129 -9.47 8.54 -6.38
N SER A 130 -10.60 8.84 -5.72
CA SER A 130 -10.68 9.82 -4.62
C SER A 130 -9.86 9.40 -3.38
N ASP A 131 -9.45 8.15 -3.32
CA ASP A 131 -8.71 7.56 -2.20
C ASP A 131 -7.19 7.82 -2.29
N ARG A 132 -6.74 8.48 -3.35
CA ARG A 132 -5.34 8.85 -3.53
C ARG A 132 -4.99 10.07 -2.68
N THR A 133 -4.14 9.88 -1.70
CA THR A 133 -3.56 10.96 -0.90
C THR A 133 -2.15 11.28 -1.40
N GLY A 134 -2.01 12.33 -2.23
CA GLY A 134 -0.73 12.80 -2.75
C GLY A 134 -0.36 12.26 -4.14
N ALA A 135 0.82 12.69 -4.63
CA ALA A 135 1.37 12.29 -5.92
C ALA A 135 2.05 10.90 -5.82
N THR A 136 1.25 9.86 -5.91
CA THR A 136 1.71 8.46 -5.85
C THR A 136 1.49 7.77 -7.19
N THR A 137 2.52 7.12 -7.71
CA THR A 137 2.43 6.21 -8.86
C THR A 137 2.64 4.78 -8.37
N ALA A 138 1.63 3.94 -8.49
CA ALA A 138 1.72 2.51 -8.18
C ALA A 138 1.79 1.71 -9.48
N ILE A 139 2.74 0.79 -9.56
CA ILE A 139 3.03 -0.05 -10.73
C ILE A 139 2.97 -1.50 -10.26
N ASP A 140 1.97 -2.21 -10.69
CA ASP A 140 1.71 -3.61 -10.34
C ASP A 140 2.54 -4.59 -11.18
N ASN A 141 2.62 -5.83 -10.75
CA ASN A 141 3.33 -6.90 -11.44
C ASN A 141 2.82 -7.12 -12.88
N GLN A 142 1.52 -6.96 -13.12
CA GLN A 142 0.98 -7.07 -14.48
C GLN A 142 1.52 -6.00 -15.41
N THR A 143 1.66 -4.77 -14.93
CA THR A 143 2.24 -3.66 -15.67
C THR A 143 3.74 -3.87 -15.87
N ILE A 144 4.45 -4.34 -14.82
CA ILE A 144 5.88 -4.69 -14.89
C ILE A 144 6.14 -5.73 -16.00
N ASN A 145 5.31 -6.75 -16.09
CA ASN A 145 5.47 -7.82 -17.07
C ASN A 145 5.05 -7.45 -18.51
N LYS A 146 4.12 -6.49 -18.65
CA LYS A 146 3.62 -6.04 -19.97
C LYS A 146 4.50 -4.98 -20.64
N LEU A 147 5.23 -4.19 -19.84
CA LEU A 147 6.03 -3.09 -20.38
C LEU A 147 7.40 -3.59 -20.83
N PRO A 148 7.77 -3.32 -22.09
CA PRO A 148 9.11 -3.66 -22.56
C PRO A 148 10.15 -2.75 -21.89
N THR A 149 11.15 -3.35 -21.29
CA THR A 149 12.29 -2.64 -20.68
C THR A 149 13.60 -3.17 -21.22
N ILE A 150 14.58 -2.30 -21.37
CA ILE A 150 15.90 -2.68 -21.91
C ILE A 150 16.79 -3.25 -20.80
N SER A 151 16.80 -2.61 -19.63
CA SER A 151 17.73 -2.95 -18.54
C SER A 151 17.08 -3.78 -17.42
N ARG A 152 15.75 -3.95 -17.42
CA ARG A 152 14.97 -4.66 -16.38
C ARG A 152 15.34 -4.22 -14.96
N ARG A 153 15.34 -2.90 -14.74
CA ARG A 153 15.63 -2.29 -13.45
C ARG A 153 14.43 -1.55 -12.89
N ILE A 154 14.40 -1.36 -11.58
CA ILE A 154 13.38 -0.54 -10.91
C ILE A 154 13.31 0.85 -11.56
N GLY A 155 14.46 1.45 -11.92
CA GLY A 155 14.54 2.75 -12.58
C GLY A 155 13.84 2.84 -13.95
N ASP A 156 13.66 1.74 -14.65
CA ASP A 156 12.92 1.73 -15.92
C ASP A 156 11.42 1.98 -15.70
N PHE A 157 10.90 1.57 -14.56
CA PHE A 157 9.48 1.71 -14.19
C PHE A 157 9.21 3.02 -13.45
N THR A 158 10.17 3.52 -12.66
CA THR A 158 9.99 4.82 -11.98
C THR A 158 9.83 5.98 -12.95
N ARG A 159 10.29 5.83 -14.20
CA ARG A 159 10.08 6.79 -15.30
C ARG A 159 8.61 6.95 -15.72
N LEU A 160 7.73 6.02 -15.36
CA LEU A 160 6.28 6.14 -15.58
C LEU A 160 5.65 7.21 -14.69
N THR A 161 6.37 7.68 -13.67
CA THR A 161 5.92 8.79 -12.84
C THR A 161 6.01 10.09 -13.63
N PRO A 162 4.94 10.89 -13.76
CA PRO A 162 4.91 12.10 -14.59
C PRO A 162 5.98 13.13 -14.26
N GLN A 163 6.42 13.18 -12.99
CA GLN A 163 7.42 14.13 -12.50
C GLN A 163 8.86 13.57 -12.57
N ALA A 164 9.05 12.39 -13.18
CA ALA A 164 10.37 11.79 -13.33
C ALA A 164 11.11 12.33 -14.54
N SER A 165 12.39 12.64 -14.37
CA SER A 165 13.33 12.90 -15.44
C SER A 165 14.58 12.03 -15.22
N GLY A 166 14.64 10.87 -15.88
CA GLY A 166 15.62 9.84 -15.59
C GLY A 166 15.46 9.27 -14.18
N SER A 167 16.46 9.40 -13.34
CA SER A 167 16.43 9.01 -11.92
C SER A 167 16.15 10.19 -10.98
N SER A 168 15.87 11.36 -11.53
CA SER A 168 15.55 12.60 -10.81
C SER A 168 14.02 12.78 -10.73
N PHE A 169 13.52 13.24 -9.60
CA PHE A 169 12.08 13.47 -9.39
C PHE A 169 11.83 14.89 -8.93
N ALA A 170 10.82 15.54 -9.51
CA ALA A 170 10.45 16.92 -9.22
C ALA A 170 11.64 17.90 -9.27
N GLY A 171 12.62 17.65 -10.16
CA GLY A 171 13.82 18.46 -10.29
C GLY A 171 14.91 18.26 -9.22
N GLN A 172 14.71 17.31 -8.30
CA GLN A 172 15.68 17.00 -7.25
C GLN A 172 16.73 15.99 -7.73
N ASP A 173 17.93 16.07 -7.15
CA ASP A 173 19.01 15.11 -7.42
C ASP A 173 18.62 13.68 -7.02
N ASN A 174 19.03 12.68 -7.78
CA ASN A 174 18.70 11.27 -7.53
C ASN A 174 19.22 10.76 -6.16
N ARG A 175 20.25 11.38 -5.60
CA ARG A 175 20.79 11.05 -4.27
C ARG A 175 19.84 11.40 -3.13
N LEU A 176 18.85 12.25 -3.40
CA LEU A 176 17.83 12.68 -2.45
C LEU A 176 16.58 11.79 -2.46
N ASN A 177 16.59 10.74 -3.27
CA ASN A 177 15.54 9.71 -3.27
C ASN A 177 15.77 8.71 -2.13
N ASN A 178 14.70 8.19 -1.59
CA ASN A 178 14.73 7.09 -0.64
C ASN A 178 14.19 5.83 -1.31
N ILE A 179 14.98 4.77 -1.33
CA ILE A 179 14.60 3.48 -1.90
C ILE A 179 14.46 2.49 -0.77
N THR A 180 13.30 1.87 -0.70
CA THR A 180 13.02 0.82 0.27
C THR A 180 12.56 -0.45 -0.45
N VAL A 181 12.92 -1.58 0.09
CA VAL A 181 12.45 -2.89 -0.34
C VAL A 181 11.92 -3.62 0.87
N ASP A 182 10.66 -4.05 0.81
CA ASP A 182 9.93 -4.67 1.93
C ASP A 182 10.06 -3.87 3.24
N GLY A 183 10.06 -2.54 3.13
CA GLY A 183 10.21 -1.61 4.25
C GLY A 183 11.65 -1.38 4.72
N SER A 184 12.64 -2.10 4.18
CA SER A 184 14.04 -1.91 4.52
C SER A 184 14.70 -0.89 3.60
N TYR A 185 15.58 -0.03 4.14
CA TYR A 185 16.31 0.96 3.36
C TYR A 185 17.33 0.28 2.42
N PHE A 186 17.28 0.68 1.15
CA PHE A 186 18.14 0.15 0.10
C PHE A 186 18.92 1.26 -0.61
N ASN A 187 19.34 2.26 0.16
CA ASN A 187 20.10 3.40 -0.33
C ASN A 187 21.61 3.13 -0.30
N ASN A 188 22.37 3.85 -1.14
CA ASN A 188 23.82 3.85 -1.03
C ASN A 188 24.25 4.62 0.21
N SER A 189 24.90 3.94 1.16
CA SER A 189 25.34 4.50 2.44
C SER A 189 26.32 5.67 2.32
N PHE A 190 27.00 5.80 1.18
CA PHE A 190 28.02 6.85 0.98
C PHE A 190 27.48 8.09 0.26
N GLY A 191 26.23 8.12 -0.20
CA GLY A 191 25.64 9.24 -0.93
C GLY A 191 26.32 9.57 -2.26
N LEU A 192 27.16 8.68 -2.78
CA LEU A 192 27.97 8.88 -3.99
C LEU A 192 27.34 8.34 -5.27
N GLY A 193 26.14 7.85 -5.20
CA GLY A 193 25.38 7.30 -6.32
C GLY A 193 23.95 7.04 -5.91
N GLY A 194 23.11 6.63 -6.85
CA GLY A 194 21.74 6.25 -6.58
C GLY A 194 21.64 4.94 -5.80
N GLN A 195 21.13 3.91 -6.45
CA GLN A 195 20.96 2.59 -5.84
C GLN A 195 22.29 1.83 -5.68
N PRO A 196 22.38 0.88 -4.75
CA PRO A 196 23.45 -0.10 -4.75
C PRO A 196 23.54 -0.79 -6.12
N GLY A 197 24.72 -0.85 -6.71
CA GLY A 197 24.94 -1.44 -8.02
C GLY A 197 24.75 -0.52 -9.24
N ASP A 198 24.31 0.72 -9.07
CA ASP A 198 24.14 1.68 -10.19
C ASP A 198 25.41 1.87 -11.01
N ARG A 199 26.59 1.88 -10.36
CA ARG A 199 27.89 2.01 -11.05
C ARG A 199 28.26 0.79 -11.89
N THR A 200 27.84 -0.38 -11.48
CA THR A 200 28.15 -1.65 -12.17
C THR A 200 27.08 -2.04 -13.16
N GLY A 201 25.98 -1.31 -13.17
CA GLY A 201 24.84 -1.62 -14.03
C GLY A 201 24.05 -2.86 -13.59
N VAL A 202 24.27 -3.37 -12.39
CA VAL A 202 23.58 -4.54 -11.83
C VAL A 202 22.42 -4.08 -10.97
N SER A 203 21.23 -4.66 -11.19
CA SER A 203 20.09 -4.47 -10.28
C SER A 203 20.32 -5.27 -9.01
N PRO A 204 20.19 -4.65 -7.82
CA PRO A 204 20.38 -5.36 -6.55
C PRO A 204 19.31 -6.41 -6.29
N ILE A 205 18.15 -6.28 -6.90
CA ILE A 205 17.02 -7.21 -6.81
C ILE A 205 16.53 -7.49 -8.21
N SER A 206 16.24 -8.77 -8.50
CA SER A 206 15.61 -9.14 -9.76
C SER A 206 14.23 -8.52 -9.86
N LEU A 207 13.90 -7.97 -11.02
CA LEU A 207 12.56 -7.45 -11.28
C LEU A 207 11.47 -8.51 -11.17
N ASP A 208 11.82 -9.77 -11.45
CA ASP A 208 10.89 -10.91 -11.37
C ASP A 208 10.48 -11.23 -9.91
N ALA A 209 11.23 -10.74 -8.93
CA ALA A 209 10.90 -10.87 -7.51
C ALA A 209 10.00 -9.74 -6.99
N ILE A 210 9.69 -8.74 -7.83
CA ILE A 210 8.94 -7.56 -7.40
C ILE A 210 7.47 -7.72 -7.76
N ASP A 211 6.61 -7.67 -6.75
CA ASP A 211 5.16 -7.68 -6.90
C ASP A 211 4.60 -6.29 -7.23
N GLN A 212 5.15 -5.25 -6.62
CA GLN A 212 4.69 -3.88 -6.83
C GLN A 212 5.80 -2.86 -6.58
N ILE A 213 5.80 -1.78 -7.37
CA ILE A 213 6.62 -0.59 -7.16
C ILE A 213 5.69 0.59 -6.90
N SER A 214 5.96 1.35 -5.84
CA SER A 214 5.28 2.60 -5.54
C SER A 214 6.27 3.75 -5.52
N VAL A 215 5.96 4.83 -6.23
CA VAL A 215 6.76 6.06 -6.27
C VAL A 215 5.93 7.18 -5.66
N ASN A 216 6.40 7.74 -4.55
CA ASN A 216 5.74 8.81 -3.81
C ASN A 216 6.59 10.08 -3.83
N ILE A 217 6.07 11.18 -4.35
CA ILE A 217 6.80 12.45 -4.42
C ILE A 217 6.44 13.37 -3.26
N ALA A 218 5.17 13.44 -2.90
CA ALA A 218 4.69 14.25 -1.79
C ALA A 218 3.66 13.45 -0.97
N PRO A 219 4.10 12.48 -0.17
CA PRO A 219 3.19 11.68 0.64
C PRO A 219 2.63 12.50 1.80
N TYR A 220 1.35 12.33 2.08
CA TYR A 220 0.72 12.84 3.32
C TYR A 220 0.84 11.85 4.48
N ASP A 221 1.34 10.65 4.23
CA ASP A 221 1.56 9.63 5.26
C ASP A 221 2.85 9.92 6.03
N VAL A 222 2.72 10.16 7.33
CA VAL A 222 3.82 10.48 8.24
C VAL A 222 4.87 9.34 8.38
N ARG A 223 4.51 8.12 7.97
CA ARG A 223 5.43 6.98 7.97
C ARG A 223 6.42 7.02 6.79
N GLN A 224 6.11 7.82 5.77
CA GLN A 224 6.95 7.98 4.59
C GLN A 224 7.80 9.24 4.73
N GLY A 225 9.10 9.07 4.77
CA GLY A 225 10.04 10.18 4.95
C GLY A 225 11.45 9.83 4.51
N GLY A 226 12.41 10.68 4.86
CA GLY A 226 13.83 10.46 4.55
C GLY A 226 14.21 10.80 3.11
N PHE A 227 13.40 11.58 2.39
CA PHE A 227 13.68 12.03 1.02
C PHE A 227 13.16 13.45 0.78
N THR A 228 13.77 14.13 -0.20
CA THR A 228 13.31 15.40 -0.77
C THR A 228 13.01 15.28 -2.27
N GLY A 229 13.43 14.19 -2.90
CA GLY A 229 13.08 13.79 -4.25
C GLY A 229 11.83 12.90 -4.25
N ALA A 230 12.02 11.60 -4.32
CA ALA A 230 10.95 10.62 -4.27
C ALA A 230 11.25 9.50 -3.27
N GLY A 231 10.20 8.99 -2.62
CA GLY A 231 10.21 7.71 -1.94
C GLY A 231 9.83 6.61 -2.92
N ILE A 232 10.74 5.70 -3.21
CA ILE A 232 10.54 4.56 -4.10
C ILE A 232 10.47 3.33 -3.22
N ASN A 233 9.33 2.66 -3.20
CA ASN A 233 9.12 1.49 -2.37
C ASN A 233 8.77 0.29 -3.26
N ALA A 234 9.55 -0.77 -3.17
CA ALA A 234 9.31 -2.03 -3.84
C ALA A 234 8.90 -3.10 -2.84
N ILE A 235 8.00 -3.97 -3.24
CA ILE A 235 7.54 -5.14 -2.47
C ILE A 235 7.78 -6.39 -3.29
N THR A 236 8.28 -7.43 -2.64
CA THR A 236 8.60 -8.73 -3.22
C THR A 236 7.62 -9.81 -2.78
#